data_2ee8901d6ecd9cbc836beaf35aa90d29
#
_entry.id   2ee8901d6ecd9cbc836beaf35aa90d29
#
_cell.length_a   1.000
_cell.length_b   1.000
_cell.length_c   1.000
_cell.angle_alpha   90.00
_cell.angle_beta   90.00
_cell.angle_gamma   90.00
#
_symmetry.space_group_name_H-M   'P 1'
#
loop_
_entity.id
_entity.type
_entity.pdbx_description
1 polymer ?
#
loop_
_entity_poly.entity_id
_entity_poly.type
_entity_poly.pdbx_seq_one_letter_code
_entity_poly.pdbx_strand_id
1 'polypeptide(L)'
;MKIKPISHFKDEIRDREYFEHWVKQLEKANQRKYERIEVKTSLGITQVWGLNSADPKLETLVIFPGARTTALIWDFDRGLDNLNQKIRIFLVETNGLPNLSDGTTPDIKTLDYGIWANEVFDKLEIKKAFIAGASFGGLICMKLGITNPGKIKAAFLLNPGCLQFFFTRFDKPFL
;
A
#
# COMPACT_ATOMS: atom_id res chain seq x y z
N MET A 1 -0.39 22.38 16.86
CA MET A 1 0.98 21.82 16.92
C MET A 1 1.22 21.09 15.59
N LYS A 2 2.15 21.54 14.73
CA LYS A 2 2.45 20.79 13.49
C LYS A 2 3.22 19.54 13.89
N ILE A 3 2.59 18.39 13.78
CA ILE A 3 3.26 17.10 13.95
C ILE A 3 4.28 17.00 12.81
N LYS A 4 5.56 16.99 13.17
CA LYS A 4 6.62 16.79 12.17
C LYS A 4 6.49 15.36 11.65
N PRO A 5 6.37 15.12 10.33
CA PRO A 5 6.32 13.76 9.81
C PRO A 5 7.56 12.99 10.30
N ILE A 6 7.36 11.83 10.87
CA ILE A 6 8.47 10.96 11.27
C ILE A 6 8.82 10.15 10.03
N SER A 7 9.99 10.42 9.46
CA SER A 7 10.54 9.58 8.39
C SER A 7 10.97 8.23 8.95
N HIS A 8 10.67 7.17 8.23
CA HIS A 8 11.16 5.81 8.53
C HIS A 8 12.46 5.47 7.79
N PHE A 9 12.97 6.38 6.99
CA PHE A 9 14.33 6.29 6.48
C PHE A 9 15.35 6.58 7.59
N LYS A 10 16.46 5.88 7.60
CA LYS A 10 17.54 6.10 8.56
C LYS A 10 18.22 7.45 8.33
N ASP A 11 18.44 7.78 7.08
CA ASP A 11 18.90 9.09 6.61
C ASP A 11 17.86 9.57 5.59
N GLU A 12 17.01 10.52 5.99
CA GLU A 12 15.86 10.89 5.17
C GLU A 12 16.24 11.42 3.80
N ILE A 13 17.27 12.26 3.71
CA ILE A 13 17.67 12.86 2.43
C ILE A 13 18.27 11.80 1.53
N ARG A 14 19.30 11.12 1.99
CA ARG A 14 20.04 10.13 1.20
C ARG A 14 19.15 8.94 0.81
N ASP A 15 18.41 8.38 1.77
CA ASP A 15 17.63 7.16 1.54
C ASP A 15 16.41 7.45 0.65
N ARG A 16 15.82 8.67 0.75
CA ARG A 16 14.79 9.14 -0.17
C ARG A 16 15.33 9.28 -1.59
N GLU A 17 16.52 9.85 -1.77
CA GLU A 17 17.16 9.96 -3.09
C GLU A 17 17.45 8.58 -3.69
N TYR A 18 17.91 7.62 -2.89
CA TYR A 18 18.09 6.23 -3.34
C TYR A 18 16.77 5.59 -3.78
N PHE A 19 15.70 5.79 -3.00
CA PHE A 19 14.39 5.27 -3.37
C PHE A 19 13.88 5.89 -4.67
N GLU A 20 13.99 7.20 -4.84
CA GLU A 20 13.64 7.92 -6.07
C GLU A 20 14.44 7.44 -7.28
N HIS A 21 15.74 7.20 -7.07
CA HIS A 21 16.59 6.65 -8.13
C HIS A 21 16.15 5.22 -8.51
N TRP A 22 15.87 4.38 -7.53
CA TRP A 22 15.37 3.02 -7.76
C TRP A 22 14.04 3.03 -8.53
N VAL A 23 13.11 3.92 -8.19
CA VAL A 23 11.85 4.06 -8.93
C VAL A 23 12.11 4.39 -10.41
N LYS A 24 13.02 5.32 -10.70
CA LYS A 24 13.39 5.65 -12.08
C LYS A 24 14.01 4.46 -12.83
N GLN A 25 14.80 3.65 -12.15
CA GLN A 25 15.35 2.41 -12.73
C GLN A 25 14.25 1.39 -13.03
N LEU A 26 13.30 1.20 -12.11
CA LEU A 26 12.15 0.32 -12.30
C LEU A 26 11.29 0.77 -13.49
N GLU A 27 10.97 2.07 -13.56
CA GLU A 27 10.23 2.66 -14.68
C GLU A 27 10.93 2.39 -16.04
N LYS A 28 12.26 2.54 -16.07
CA LYS A 28 13.07 2.25 -17.25
C LYS A 28 13.04 0.76 -17.60
N ALA A 29 13.23 -0.12 -16.63
CA ALA A 29 13.22 -1.57 -16.84
C ALA A 29 11.85 -2.06 -17.32
N ASN A 30 10.78 -1.56 -16.73
CA ASN A 30 9.40 -1.93 -17.07
C ASN A 30 8.87 -1.19 -18.31
N GLN A 31 9.64 -0.22 -18.87
CA GLN A 31 9.23 0.63 -20.00
C GLN A 31 7.86 1.30 -19.77
N ARG A 32 7.60 1.77 -18.54
CA ARG A 32 6.37 2.46 -18.15
C ARG A 32 6.64 3.56 -17.13
N LYS A 33 5.67 4.45 -16.99
CA LYS A 33 5.66 5.48 -15.96
C LYS A 33 4.53 5.20 -14.98
N TYR A 34 4.81 5.43 -13.71
CA TYR A 34 3.79 5.41 -12.67
C TYR A 34 3.29 6.84 -12.45
N GLU A 35 1.98 7.01 -12.44
CA GLU A 35 1.39 8.26 -11.99
C GLU A 35 1.62 8.40 -10.48
N ARG A 36 2.18 9.51 -10.05
CA ARG A 36 2.41 9.82 -8.64
C ARG A 36 1.24 10.59 -8.08
N ILE A 37 0.58 10.03 -7.08
CA ILE A 37 -0.60 10.61 -6.47
C ILE A 37 -0.33 10.74 -4.97
N GLU A 38 -0.40 11.96 -4.44
CA GLU A 38 -0.32 12.22 -3.02
C GLU A 38 -1.72 12.32 -2.43
N VAL A 39 -2.02 11.44 -1.48
CA VAL A 39 -3.32 11.37 -0.82
C VAL A 39 -3.18 11.85 0.62
N LYS A 40 -3.87 12.94 0.98
CA LYS A 40 -3.89 13.42 2.36
C LYS A 40 -4.86 12.60 3.20
N THR A 41 -4.35 11.91 4.20
CA THR A 41 -5.09 11.05 5.14
C THR A 41 -4.89 11.48 6.58
N SER A 42 -5.55 10.81 7.52
CA SER A 42 -5.35 10.98 8.97
C SER A 42 -3.93 10.61 9.43
N LEU A 43 -3.22 9.76 8.67
CA LEU A 43 -1.84 9.35 8.95
C LEU A 43 -0.78 10.27 8.30
N GLY A 44 -1.20 11.33 7.61
CA GLY A 44 -0.36 12.23 6.83
C GLY A 44 -0.51 12.03 5.34
N ILE A 45 0.53 12.35 4.56
CA ILE A 45 0.53 12.11 3.11
C ILE A 45 0.79 10.63 2.85
N THR A 46 -0.08 10.03 2.06
CA THR A 46 0.08 8.67 1.52
C THR A 46 0.48 8.77 0.06
N GLN A 47 1.62 8.22 -0.31
CA GLN A 47 2.03 8.09 -1.70
C GLN A 47 1.28 6.92 -2.35
N VAL A 48 0.72 7.15 -3.52
CA VAL A 48 0.07 6.12 -4.35
C VAL A 48 0.67 6.17 -5.75
N TRP A 49 0.90 5.00 -6.33
CA TRP A 49 1.37 4.86 -7.70
C TRP A 49 0.22 4.33 -8.56
N GLY A 50 -0.15 5.10 -9.58
CA GLY A 50 -1.25 4.78 -10.48
C GLY A 50 -0.77 4.16 -11.79
N LEU A 51 -1.52 3.16 -12.26
CA LEU A 51 -1.46 2.63 -13.62
C LEU A 51 -2.86 2.67 -14.20
N ASN A 52 -3.04 3.30 -15.37
CA ASN A 52 -4.35 3.58 -15.98
C ASN A 52 -5.34 4.28 -15.05
N SER A 53 -4.84 5.01 -14.07
CA SER A 53 -5.61 5.58 -12.96
C SER A 53 -6.64 6.62 -13.41
N ALA A 54 -6.42 7.25 -14.57
CA ALA A 54 -7.28 8.30 -15.13
C ALA A 54 -8.59 7.79 -15.75
N ASP A 55 -8.71 6.50 -16.07
CA ASP A 55 -9.95 5.97 -16.70
C ASP A 55 -10.91 5.37 -15.66
N PRO A 56 -11.98 6.10 -15.25
CA PRO A 56 -12.91 5.63 -14.24
C PRO A 56 -13.84 4.51 -14.72
N LYS A 57 -13.86 4.19 -16.02
CA LYS A 57 -14.66 3.12 -16.58
C LYS A 57 -14.04 1.75 -16.37
N LEU A 58 -12.74 1.69 -16.17
CA LEU A 58 -12.03 0.45 -15.91
C LEU A 58 -12.33 -0.06 -14.49
N GLU A 59 -12.31 -1.38 -14.36
CA GLU A 59 -12.31 -2.01 -13.04
C GLU A 59 -11.08 -1.57 -12.23
N THR A 60 -11.23 -1.49 -10.91
CA THR A 60 -10.18 -0.99 -10.04
C THR A 60 -9.58 -2.11 -9.19
N LEU A 61 -8.26 -2.16 -9.14
CA LEU A 61 -7.49 -2.96 -8.19
C LEU A 61 -6.65 -2.04 -7.31
N VAL A 62 -6.77 -2.19 -5.99
CA VAL A 62 -5.93 -1.51 -5.01
C VAL A 62 -5.04 -2.53 -4.33
N ILE A 63 -3.74 -2.28 -4.30
CA ILE A 63 -2.73 -3.21 -3.77
C ILE A 63 -2.00 -2.58 -2.59
N PHE A 64 -1.92 -3.32 -1.48
CA PHE A 64 -1.17 -2.95 -0.28
C PHE A 64 0.07 -3.85 -0.14
N PRO A 65 1.26 -3.27 0.13
CA PRO A 65 2.51 -4.02 0.23
C PRO A 65 2.63 -4.80 1.54
N GLY A 66 3.56 -5.73 1.57
CA GLY A 66 4.04 -6.34 2.80
C GLY A 66 4.82 -5.36 3.67
N ALA A 67 5.10 -5.75 4.92
CA ALA A 67 5.94 -4.95 5.81
C ALA A 67 7.37 -4.81 5.22
N ARG A 68 7.95 -3.60 5.38
CA ARG A 68 9.31 -3.26 4.91
C ARG A 68 9.52 -3.40 3.39
N THR A 69 8.44 -3.34 2.60
CA THR A 69 8.49 -3.31 1.14
C THR A 69 7.76 -2.10 0.61
N THR A 70 8.08 -1.68 -0.61
CA THR A 70 7.28 -0.72 -1.36
C THR A 70 6.16 -1.43 -2.11
N ALA A 71 5.08 -0.72 -2.38
CA ALA A 71 3.99 -1.24 -3.20
C ALA A 71 4.41 -1.53 -4.65
N LEU A 72 5.45 -0.84 -5.14
CA LEU A 72 6.01 -1.05 -6.48
C LEU A 72 6.64 -2.44 -6.68
N ILE A 73 6.94 -3.19 -5.60
CA ILE A 73 7.45 -4.57 -5.72
C ILE A 73 6.47 -5.49 -6.47
N TRP A 74 5.18 -5.18 -6.46
CA TRP A 74 4.17 -5.94 -7.19
C TRP A 74 4.31 -5.84 -8.71
N ASP A 75 4.97 -4.78 -9.18
CA ASP A 75 5.30 -4.62 -10.60
C ASP A 75 6.77 -4.90 -10.94
N PHE A 76 7.50 -5.49 -9.99
CA PHE A 76 8.86 -5.94 -10.27
C PHE A 76 8.86 -6.96 -11.41
N ASP A 77 9.81 -6.80 -12.34
CA ASP A 77 9.90 -7.63 -13.56
C ASP A 77 8.57 -7.68 -14.34
N ARG A 78 7.90 -6.55 -14.46
CA ARG A 78 6.63 -6.38 -15.20
C ARG A 78 5.49 -7.28 -14.70
N GLY A 79 5.47 -7.55 -13.40
CA GLY A 79 4.49 -8.48 -12.78
C GLY A 79 3.03 -8.12 -13.00
N LEU A 80 2.72 -6.86 -13.35
CA LEU A 80 1.35 -6.39 -13.59
C LEU A 80 0.98 -6.27 -15.08
N ASP A 81 1.83 -6.70 -16.03
CA ASP A 81 1.59 -6.53 -17.46
C ASP A 81 0.26 -7.11 -17.94
N ASN A 82 -0.08 -8.30 -17.46
CA ASN A 82 -1.31 -8.97 -17.87
C ASN A 82 -2.60 -8.28 -17.37
N LEU A 83 -2.48 -7.44 -16.35
CA LEU A 83 -3.59 -6.70 -15.74
C LEU A 83 -3.66 -5.25 -16.24
N ASN A 84 -2.50 -4.63 -16.48
CA ASN A 84 -2.33 -3.21 -16.72
C ASN A 84 -3.18 -2.64 -17.88
N GLN A 85 -3.48 -3.43 -18.92
CA GLN A 85 -4.29 -2.96 -20.05
C GLN A 85 -5.80 -3.06 -19.83
N LYS A 86 -6.24 -3.73 -18.77
CA LYS A 86 -7.64 -4.11 -18.55
C LYS A 86 -8.28 -3.45 -17.35
N ILE A 87 -7.47 -2.98 -16.42
CA ILE A 87 -7.92 -2.41 -15.16
C ILE A 87 -7.05 -1.20 -14.79
N ARG A 88 -7.58 -0.32 -13.97
CA ARG A 88 -6.77 0.70 -13.30
C ARG A 88 -6.24 0.15 -11.98
N ILE A 89 -4.96 0.39 -11.71
CA ILE A 89 -4.27 -0.16 -10.55
C ILE A 89 -3.74 0.98 -9.68
N PHE A 90 -3.99 0.90 -8.39
CA PHE A 90 -3.41 1.79 -7.38
C PHE A 90 -2.54 0.97 -6.44
N LEU A 91 -1.23 1.23 -6.47
CA LEU A 91 -0.25 0.67 -5.56
C LEU A 91 -0.06 1.65 -4.41
N VAL A 92 -0.58 1.32 -3.23
CA VAL A 92 -0.67 2.24 -2.09
C VAL A 92 0.50 2.01 -1.15
N GLU A 93 1.37 3.00 -1.01
CA GLU A 93 2.47 2.96 -0.04
C GLU A 93 1.92 3.12 1.38
N THR A 94 2.23 2.18 2.24
CA THR A 94 1.72 2.20 3.61
C THR A 94 2.45 3.23 4.45
N ASN A 95 1.71 4.14 5.10
CA ASN A 95 2.28 5.08 6.07
C ASN A 95 2.97 4.33 7.22
N GLY A 96 4.08 4.88 7.67
CA GLY A 96 4.88 4.27 8.72
C GLY A 96 5.87 3.20 8.26
N LEU A 97 6.01 2.98 6.96
CA LEU A 97 7.03 2.09 6.37
C LEU A 97 8.04 2.90 5.55
N PRO A 98 9.24 2.33 5.25
CA PRO A 98 10.27 3.01 4.46
C PRO A 98 9.85 3.17 3.00
N ASN A 99 9.17 4.24 2.68
CA ASN A 99 8.69 4.63 1.36
C ASN A 99 8.47 6.16 1.32
N LEU A 100 7.78 6.69 0.31
CA LEU A 100 7.53 8.13 0.16
C LEU A 100 6.30 8.64 0.92
N SER A 101 5.55 7.79 1.62
CA SER A 101 4.46 8.22 2.51
C SER A 101 5.00 8.79 3.81
N ASP A 102 4.18 9.54 4.53
CA ASP A 102 4.54 10.03 5.87
C ASP A 102 4.72 8.90 6.88
N GLY A 103 5.52 9.16 7.90
CA GLY A 103 5.96 8.16 8.85
C GLY A 103 5.01 7.86 10.00
N THR A 104 3.74 8.26 9.97
CA THR A 104 2.80 7.97 11.06
C THR A 104 2.27 6.55 11.00
N THR A 105 2.52 5.79 12.06
CA THR A 105 2.13 4.38 12.18
C THR A 105 1.05 4.23 13.26
N PRO A 106 -0.16 3.76 12.93
CA PRO A 106 -1.17 3.46 13.94
C PRO A 106 -0.86 2.15 14.67
N ASP A 107 -1.54 1.92 15.79
CA ASP A 107 -1.44 0.65 16.50
C ASP A 107 -2.00 -0.48 15.62
N ILE A 108 -1.18 -1.51 15.42
CA ILE A 108 -1.55 -2.69 14.64
C ILE A 108 -2.74 -3.46 15.24
N LYS A 109 -3.01 -3.30 16.53
CA LYS A 109 -4.12 -3.96 17.23
C LYS A 109 -5.47 -3.28 16.97
N THR A 110 -5.47 -2.01 16.57
CA THR A 110 -6.69 -1.24 16.26
C THR A 110 -7.17 -1.47 14.83
N LEU A 111 -8.29 -0.89 14.45
CA LEU A 111 -8.79 -0.88 13.07
C LEU A 111 -8.27 0.32 12.25
N ASP A 112 -7.36 1.14 12.78
CA ASP A 112 -6.94 2.39 12.18
C ASP A 112 -6.36 2.24 10.78
N TYR A 113 -5.65 1.13 10.48
CA TYR A 113 -5.21 0.85 9.10
C TYR A 113 -6.38 0.58 8.14
N GLY A 114 -7.49 0.04 8.64
CA GLY A 114 -8.71 -0.12 7.83
C GLY A 114 -9.39 1.22 7.57
N ILE A 115 -9.44 2.09 8.59
CA ILE A 115 -9.97 3.46 8.48
C ILE A 115 -9.11 4.27 7.51
N TRP A 116 -7.78 4.23 7.66
CA TRP A 116 -6.85 4.87 6.74
C TRP A 116 -7.00 4.38 5.29
N ALA A 117 -7.10 3.08 5.08
CA ALA A 117 -7.31 2.53 3.74
C ALA A 117 -8.64 3.01 3.13
N ASN A 118 -9.69 3.13 3.96
CA ASN A 118 -10.95 3.72 3.53
C ASN A 118 -10.81 5.21 3.13
N GLU A 119 -10.03 6.00 3.87
CA GLU A 119 -9.73 7.40 3.52
C GLU A 119 -9.02 7.49 2.16
N VAL A 120 -8.06 6.58 1.89
CA VAL A 120 -7.39 6.50 0.58
C VAL A 120 -8.41 6.25 -0.53
N PHE A 121 -9.35 5.32 -0.34
CA PHE A 121 -10.41 5.04 -1.31
C PHE A 121 -11.28 6.27 -1.57
N ASP A 122 -11.69 6.99 -0.50
CA ASP A 122 -12.54 8.17 -0.62
C ASP A 122 -11.82 9.30 -1.39
N LYS A 123 -10.55 9.52 -1.11
CA LYS A 123 -9.75 10.57 -1.77
C LYS A 123 -9.43 10.24 -3.23
N LEU A 124 -9.32 8.97 -3.59
CA LEU A 124 -9.16 8.51 -4.97
C LEU A 124 -10.50 8.30 -5.69
N GLU A 125 -11.62 8.68 -5.05
CA GLU A 125 -12.98 8.52 -5.59
C GLU A 125 -13.30 7.07 -5.98
N ILE A 126 -12.71 6.10 -5.26
CA ILE A 126 -12.94 4.68 -5.48
C ILE A 126 -14.19 4.24 -4.71
N LYS A 127 -15.28 4.02 -5.44
CA LYS A 127 -16.54 3.54 -4.84
C LYS A 127 -16.46 2.07 -4.45
N LYS A 128 -15.87 1.25 -5.31
CA LYS A 128 -15.75 -0.19 -5.09
C LYS A 128 -14.58 -0.75 -5.92
N ALA A 129 -13.76 -1.63 -5.33
CA ALA A 129 -12.57 -2.18 -5.96
C ALA A 129 -12.31 -3.63 -5.58
N PHE A 130 -11.53 -4.32 -6.39
CA PHE A 130 -10.74 -5.48 -5.97
C PHE A 130 -9.61 -4.97 -5.09
N ILE A 131 -9.26 -5.73 -4.05
CA ILE A 131 -8.13 -5.42 -3.20
C ILE A 131 -7.16 -6.59 -3.15
N ALA A 132 -5.87 -6.31 -3.07
CA ALA A 132 -4.86 -7.34 -2.91
C ALA A 132 -3.84 -6.93 -1.85
N GLY A 133 -3.32 -7.89 -1.11
CA GLY A 133 -2.29 -7.63 -0.13
C GLY A 133 -1.55 -8.88 0.30
N ALA A 134 -0.22 -8.75 0.41
CA ALA A 134 0.64 -9.81 0.92
C ALA A 134 1.06 -9.48 2.36
N SER A 135 1.12 -10.50 3.23
CA SER A 135 1.60 -10.35 4.60
C SER A 135 0.88 -9.19 5.33
N PHE A 136 1.58 -8.12 5.67
CA PHE A 136 1.02 -6.92 6.30
C PHE A 136 -0.05 -6.23 5.44
N GLY A 137 0.12 -6.20 4.10
CA GLY A 137 -0.91 -5.71 3.19
C GLY A 137 -2.20 -6.53 3.27
N GLY A 138 -2.10 -7.85 3.49
CA GLY A 138 -3.24 -8.71 3.75
C GLY A 138 -3.98 -8.34 5.04
N LEU A 139 -3.27 -7.97 6.11
CA LEU A 139 -3.87 -7.43 7.33
C LEU A 139 -4.64 -6.13 7.06
N ILE A 140 -4.08 -5.21 6.26
CA ILE A 140 -4.76 -3.97 5.87
C ILE A 140 -6.05 -4.29 5.11
N CYS A 141 -6.00 -5.20 4.14
CA CYS A 141 -7.19 -5.65 3.39
C CYS A 141 -8.28 -6.20 4.33
N MET A 142 -7.92 -7.02 5.32
CA MET A 142 -8.86 -7.57 6.28
C MET A 142 -9.48 -6.48 7.16
N LYS A 143 -8.68 -5.52 7.65
CA LYS A 143 -9.18 -4.38 8.43
C LYS A 143 -10.11 -3.49 7.61
N LEU A 144 -9.81 -3.24 6.34
CA LEU A 144 -10.72 -2.54 5.43
C LEU A 144 -12.03 -3.34 5.25
N GLY A 145 -11.95 -4.67 5.14
CA GLY A 145 -13.12 -5.55 5.07
C GLY A 145 -14.01 -5.48 6.31
N ILE A 146 -13.43 -5.25 7.48
CA ILE A 146 -14.17 -5.07 8.74
C ILE A 146 -14.79 -3.66 8.79
N THR A 147 -14.03 -2.63 8.42
CA THR A 147 -14.47 -1.24 8.57
C THR A 147 -15.42 -0.78 7.46
N ASN A 148 -15.21 -1.26 6.23
CA ASN A 148 -16.04 -0.86 5.09
C ASN A 148 -16.17 -1.97 4.01
N PRO A 149 -16.87 -3.08 4.30
CA PRO A 149 -17.01 -4.20 3.36
C PRO A 149 -17.69 -3.80 2.04
N GLY A 150 -18.54 -2.77 2.06
CA GLY A 150 -19.28 -2.31 0.89
C GLY A 150 -18.39 -1.79 -0.24
N LYS A 151 -17.16 -1.39 0.05
CA LYS A 151 -16.18 -0.93 -0.95
C LYS A 151 -15.37 -2.05 -1.60
N ILE A 152 -15.55 -3.29 -1.19
CA ILE A 152 -14.74 -4.42 -1.66
C ILE A 152 -15.57 -5.28 -2.61
N LYS A 153 -15.06 -5.51 -3.84
CA LYS A 153 -15.59 -6.48 -4.78
C LYS A 153 -15.14 -7.90 -4.46
N ALA A 154 -13.83 -8.05 -4.28
CA ALA A 154 -13.17 -9.27 -3.81
C ALA A 154 -11.82 -8.91 -3.21
N ALA A 155 -11.28 -9.78 -2.35
CA ALA A 155 -9.98 -9.61 -1.71
C ALA A 155 -9.05 -10.79 -2.05
N PHE A 156 -7.84 -10.48 -2.51
CA PHE A 156 -6.76 -11.43 -2.77
C PHE A 156 -5.73 -11.34 -1.63
N LEU A 157 -5.78 -12.28 -0.71
CA LEU A 157 -4.94 -12.30 0.47
C LEU A 157 -3.82 -13.32 0.30
N LEU A 158 -2.58 -12.82 0.14
CA LEU A 158 -1.41 -13.66 -0.03
C LEU A 158 -0.68 -13.77 1.32
N ASN A 159 -0.83 -14.92 1.97
CA ASN A 159 -0.23 -15.20 3.27
C ASN A 159 -0.40 -14.04 4.28
N PRO A 160 -1.63 -13.64 4.61
CA PRO A 160 -1.90 -12.45 5.42
C PRO A 160 -1.34 -12.61 6.83
N GLY A 161 -0.59 -11.61 7.30
CA GLY A 161 0.18 -11.67 8.54
C GLY A 161 -0.63 -11.93 9.82
N CYS A 162 -1.92 -11.55 9.82
CA CYS A 162 -2.79 -11.74 10.99
C CYS A 162 -3.15 -13.21 11.27
N LEU A 163 -3.16 -14.09 10.26
CA LEU A 163 -3.45 -15.50 10.46
C LEU A 163 -2.32 -16.22 11.20
N GLN A 164 -1.11 -15.71 11.16
CA GLN A 164 0.02 -16.28 11.92
C GLN A 164 -0.09 -16.01 13.42
N PHE A 165 -0.70 -14.89 13.84
CA PHE A 165 -0.84 -14.56 15.25
C PHE A 165 -1.84 -15.45 16.00
N PHE A 166 -2.77 -16.11 15.31
CA PHE A 166 -3.72 -17.04 15.93
C PHE A 166 -3.15 -18.44 16.16
N PHE A 167 -2.06 -18.79 15.47
CA PHE A 167 -1.51 -20.15 15.50
C PHE A 167 -0.13 -20.27 16.13
N THR A 168 0.57 -19.17 16.40
CA THR A 168 1.89 -19.20 17.03
C THR A 168 1.91 -18.37 18.30
N ARG A 169 1.94 -19.07 19.42
CA ARG A 169 2.34 -18.51 20.71
C ARG A 169 3.84 -18.27 20.64
N PHE A 170 4.24 -17.06 20.31
CA PHE A 170 5.66 -16.64 20.34
C PHE A 170 6.13 -16.30 21.74
N ASP A 171 5.77 -17.11 22.74
CA ASP A 171 6.21 -16.95 24.13
C ASP A 171 7.48 -17.75 24.43
N LYS A 172 8.09 -18.41 23.45
CA LYS A 172 9.35 -19.12 23.65
C LYS A 172 10.41 -18.56 22.72
N PRO A 173 11.57 -18.11 23.29
CA PRO A 173 12.72 -17.81 22.46
C PRO A 173 13.11 -19.09 21.71
N PHE A 174 13.43 -18.96 20.43
CA PHE A 174 14.08 -20.01 19.68
C PHE A 174 15.44 -20.26 20.35
N LEU A 175 15.64 -21.44 20.93
CA LEU A 175 16.94 -21.97 21.33
C LEU A 175 17.75 -22.29 20.09
#